data_690702e9804bd3f62d19a2e435fbf8a1
#
_entry.id   690702e9804bd3f62d19a2e435fbf8a1
#
_cell.length_a   1.000
_cell.length_b   1.000
_cell.length_c   1.000
_cell.angle_alpha   90.00
_cell.angle_beta   90.00
_cell.angle_gamma   90.00
#
_symmetry.space_group_name_H-M   'P 1'
#
loop_
_entity.id
_entity.type
_entity.pdbx_description
1 polymer ?
#
loop_
_entity_poly.entity_id
_entity_poly.type
_entity_poly.pdbx_seq_one_letter_code
_entity_poly.pdbx_strand_id
1 'polypeptide(L)'
;AEIPNIKAEYKFSKGSANIVTVPFENAKYMRKLNGTVYIGGGCNLYEENGQIHSVEDGEYICQKWNGSEFETLTIVQSAKQSNVEITVVENAPFEPKYKEELCIGGERELTWKKINVDGGYGFAEIDYVGDVAQIYADGELVADDYYYGKTWRVPCKLLYGKECYM
;
A
#
# COMPACT_ATOMS: atom_id res chain seq x y z
N ALA A 1 8.00 -15.16 17.40
CA ALA A 1 6.94 -15.97 17.99
C ALA A 1 6.52 -17.01 16.95
N GLU A 2 6.54 -18.29 17.29
CA GLU A 2 6.05 -19.34 16.39
C GLU A 2 4.55 -19.14 16.14
N ILE A 3 4.16 -19.16 14.87
CA ILE A 3 2.76 -19.15 14.51
C ILE A 3 2.22 -20.57 14.77
N PRO A 4 1.24 -20.74 15.64
CA PRO A 4 0.69 -22.07 15.87
C PRO A 4 -0.01 -22.57 14.59
N ASN A 5 0.59 -23.56 13.94
CA ASN A 5 0.04 -24.21 12.76
C ASN A 5 -0.96 -25.28 13.20
N ILE A 6 -2.24 -24.98 13.19
CA ILE A 6 -3.26 -26.00 13.29
C ILE A 6 -3.59 -26.44 11.86
N LYS A 7 -3.07 -27.60 11.47
CA LYS A 7 -3.45 -28.26 10.21
C LYS A 7 -4.65 -29.15 10.46
N ALA A 8 -5.68 -29.01 9.66
CA ALA A 8 -6.79 -29.95 9.60
C ALA A 8 -7.02 -30.36 8.14
N GLU A 9 -7.02 -31.68 7.89
CA GLU A 9 -7.46 -32.23 6.61
C GLU A 9 -8.96 -32.48 6.65
N TYR A 10 -9.68 -31.88 5.72
CA TYR A 10 -11.11 -32.09 5.53
C TYR A 10 -11.37 -32.91 4.28
N LYS A 11 -12.06 -34.05 4.45
CA LYS A 11 -12.46 -34.91 3.34
C LYS A 11 -13.87 -34.54 2.92
N PHE A 12 -14.06 -34.27 1.65
CA PHE A 12 -15.36 -34.03 1.02
C PHE A 12 -15.75 -35.20 0.13
N SER A 13 -17.01 -35.28 -0.26
CA SER A 13 -17.50 -36.33 -1.15
C SER A 13 -16.83 -36.36 -2.54
N LYS A 14 -16.18 -35.30 -2.94
CA LYS A 14 -15.44 -35.14 -4.21
C LYS A 14 -14.00 -34.63 -4.05
N GLY A 15 -13.33 -34.95 -2.96
CA GLY A 15 -11.94 -34.54 -2.75
C GLY A 15 -11.62 -34.26 -1.30
N SER A 16 -10.42 -33.72 -1.07
CA SER A 16 -9.95 -33.28 0.23
C SER A 16 -9.40 -31.86 0.15
N ALA A 17 -9.44 -31.13 1.24
CA ALA A 17 -8.79 -29.84 1.37
C ALA A 17 -7.99 -29.79 2.66
N ASN A 18 -6.79 -29.23 2.58
CA ASN A 18 -6.00 -28.89 3.75
C ASN A 18 -6.35 -27.47 4.19
N ILE A 19 -6.79 -27.35 5.43
CA ILE A 19 -7.08 -26.03 6.03
C ILE A 19 -6.01 -25.73 7.06
N VAL A 20 -5.40 -24.57 6.91
CA VAL A 20 -4.43 -24.03 7.87
C VAL A 20 -5.06 -22.80 8.49
N THR A 21 -5.15 -22.78 9.81
CA THR A 21 -5.63 -21.62 10.55
C THR A 21 -4.44 -20.74 10.95
N VAL A 22 -4.61 -19.43 10.76
CA VAL A 22 -3.61 -18.42 11.10
C VAL A 22 -4.23 -17.46 12.11
N PRO A 23 -3.53 -17.13 13.21
CA PRO A 23 -4.02 -16.12 14.15
C PRO A 23 -4.33 -14.80 13.43
N PHE A 24 -5.41 -14.12 13.84
CA PHE A 24 -5.85 -12.89 13.22
C PHE A 24 -4.76 -11.83 13.14
N GLU A 25 -3.95 -11.70 14.20
CA GLU A 25 -2.83 -10.75 14.27
C GLU A 25 -1.77 -10.98 13.18
N ASN A 26 -1.63 -12.22 12.72
CA ASN A 26 -0.70 -12.60 11.66
C ASN A 26 -1.37 -12.53 10.28
N ALA A 27 -2.68 -12.79 10.22
CA ALA A 27 -3.44 -12.81 8.97
C ALA A 27 -3.45 -11.44 8.26
N LYS A 28 -3.41 -10.33 8.99
CA LYS A 28 -3.31 -8.98 8.43
C LYS A 28 -2.04 -8.73 7.61
N TYR A 29 -0.97 -9.46 7.92
CA TYR A 29 0.31 -9.41 7.20
C TYR A 29 0.46 -10.54 6.18
N MET A 30 -0.60 -11.29 5.90
CA MET A 30 -0.56 -12.36 4.91
C MET A 30 -0.69 -11.80 3.50
N ARG A 31 0.18 -12.29 2.60
CA ARG A 31 0.20 -11.90 1.19
C ARG A 31 0.44 -13.13 0.32
N LYS A 32 -0.18 -13.14 -0.85
CA LYS A 32 0.15 -14.12 -1.90
C LYS A 32 0.99 -13.41 -2.95
N LEU A 33 2.26 -13.78 -3.05
CA LEU A 33 3.24 -13.20 -3.95
C LEU A 33 3.77 -14.34 -4.86
N ASN A 34 3.73 -14.15 -6.17
CA ASN A 34 4.13 -15.16 -7.17
C ASN A 34 3.57 -16.57 -6.90
N GLY A 35 2.29 -16.65 -6.51
CA GLY A 35 1.62 -17.92 -6.23
C GLY A 35 1.90 -18.53 -4.85
N THR A 36 2.87 -18.03 -4.11
CA THR A 36 3.27 -18.50 -2.77
C THR A 36 2.66 -17.59 -1.70
N VAL A 37 2.22 -18.18 -0.59
CA VAL A 37 1.69 -17.45 0.56
C VAL A 37 2.82 -17.14 1.53
N TYR A 38 2.89 -15.88 1.94
CA TYR A 38 3.83 -15.38 2.96
C TYR A 38 3.05 -14.74 4.10
N ILE A 39 3.62 -14.81 5.29
CA ILE A 39 3.14 -14.10 6.48
C ILE A 39 4.30 -13.23 6.97
N GLY A 40 4.13 -11.93 6.90
CA GLY A 40 5.07 -10.97 7.46
C GLY A 40 5.01 -10.99 8.99
N GLY A 41 6.16 -11.00 9.63
CA GLY A 41 6.28 -10.95 11.10
C GLY A 41 6.14 -9.54 11.65
N GLY A 42 5.04 -8.87 11.34
CA GLY A 42 4.78 -7.49 11.73
C GLY A 42 5.03 -6.46 10.61
N CYS A 43 5.38 -6.91 9.40
CA CYS A 43 5.61 -6.04 8.25
C CYS A 43 4.76 -6.44 7.05
N ASN A 44 4.55 -5.51 6.14
CA ASN A 44 3.98 -5.78 4.84
C ASN A 44 5.07 -6.23 3.87
N LEU A 45 4.75 -7.25 3.07
CA LEU A 45 5.68 -7.83 2.11
C LEU A 45 5.28 -7.48 0.69
N TYR A 46 6.27 -7.29 -0.17
CA TYR A 46 6.11 -7.17 -1.61
C TYR A 46 7.19 -7.97 -2.34
N GLU A 47 6.99 -8.19 -3.62
CA GLU A 47 7.96 -8.88 -4.47
C GLU A 47 8.50 -7.89 -5.51
N GLU A 48 9.81 -7.91 -5.70
CA GLU A 48 10.50 -7.16 -6.73
C GLU A 48 11.64 -8.02 -7.31
N ASN A 49 11.67 -8.18 -8.62
CA ASN A 49 12.70 -8.95 -9.34
C ASN A 49 12.90 -10.39 -8.80
N GLY A 50 11.82 -11.05 -8.37
CA GLY A 50 11.86 -12.41 -7.83
C GLY A 50 12.28 -12.50 -6.37
N GLN A 51 12.56 -11.38 -5.71
CA GLN A 51 12.93 -11.32 -4.30
C GLN A 51 11.78 -10.76 -3.45
N ILE A 52 11.69 -11.23 -2.22
CA ILE A 52 10.69 -10.75 -1.26
C ILE A 52 11.33 -9.72 -0.35
N HIS A 53 10.66 -8.60 -0.23
CA HIS A 53 11.07 -7.43 0.52
C HIS A 53 10.01 -7.04 1.55
N SER A 54 10.43 -6.37 2.60
CA SER A 54 9.52 -5.67 3.51
C SER A 54 9.30 -4.24 3.04
N VAL A 55 8.10 -3.71 3.27
CA VAL A 55 7.79 -2.29 3.03
C VAL A 55 8.45 -1.43 4.10
N GLU A 56 8.49 -1.94 5.32
CA GLU A 56 9.04 -1.27 6.47
C GLU A 56 10.51 -1.64 6.68
N ASP A 57 11.31 -0.69 7.20
CA ASP A 57 12.70 -0.91 7.61
C ASP A 57 12.80 -1.88 8.77
N GLY A 58 13.79 -2.75 8.75
CA GLY A 58 14.11 -3.61 9.87
C GLY A 58 14.50 -5.02 9.50
N GLU A 59 14.59 -5.84 10.53
CA GLU A 59 14.75 -7.28 10.44
C GLU A 59 13.44 -7.95 10.88
N TYR A 60 12.88 -8.76 9.99
CA TYR A 60 11.58 -9.41 10.21
C TYR A 60 11.71 -10.92 10.06
N ILE A 61 11.16 -11.63 11.04
CA ILE A 61 11.00 -13.08 10.98
C ILE A 61 9.65 -13.36 10.30
N CYS A 62 9.73 -13.74 9.04
CA CYS A 62 8.57 -14.01 8.20
C CYS A 62 8.38 -15.51 8.02
N GLN A 63 7.23 -15.90 7.47
CA GLN A 63 6.97 -17.29 7.12
C GLN A 63 6.53 -17.42 5.66
N LYS A 64 6.98 -18.47 5.01
CA LYS A 64 6.67 -18.83 3.64
C LYS A 64 6.01 -20.20 3.60
N TRP A 65 4.87 -20.31 2.92
CA TRP A 65 4.22 -21.58 2.67
C TRP A 65 4.96 -22.36 1.57
N ASN A 66 5.45 -23.55 1.88
CA ASN A 66 6.17 -24.40 0.91
C ASN A 66 5.26 -25.42 0.19
N GLY A 67 3.96 -25.40 0.46
CA GLY A 67 2.96 -26.37 -0.04
C GLY A 67 2.53 -27.39 1.01
N SER A 68 3.28 -27.55 2.10
CA SER A 68 3.06 -28.52 3.16
C SER A 68 3.09 -27.89 4.55
N GLU A 69 3.98 -26.94 4.78
CA GLU A 69 4.17 -26.25 6.06
C GLU A 69 4.69 -24.83 5.85
N PHE A 70 4.67 -24.03 6.90
CA PHE A 70 5.31 -22.72 6.90
C PHE A 70 6.78 -22.85 7.30
N GLU A 71 7.65 -22.38 6.43
CA GLU A 71 9.09 -22.25 6.66
C GLU A 71 9.41 -20.82 7.14
N THR A 72 10.29 -20.72 8.12
CA THR A 72 10.77 -19.43 8.61
C THR A 72 11.81 -18.87 7.65
N LEU A 73 11.68 -17.58 7.33
CA LEU A 73 12.70 -16.81 6.62
C LEU A 73 12.92 -15.48 7.33
N THR A 74 14.17 -15.02 7.31
CA THR A 74 14.51 -13.67 7.81
C THR A 74 14.62 -12.72 6.63
N ILE A 75 13.90 -11.60 6.69
CA ILE A 75 14.00 -10.50 5.74
C ILE A 75 14.66 -9.34 6.47
N VAL A 76 15.85 -8.97 6.00
CA VAL A 76 16.55 -7.76 6.46
C VAL A 76 16.43 -6.74 5.36
N GLN A 77 15.78 -5.65 5.66
CA GLN A 77 15.59 -4.55 4.72
C GLN A 77 15.94 -3.23 5.38
N SER A 78 16.80 -2.47 4.73
CA SER A 78 16.74 -1.02 4.84
C SER A 78 15.79 -0.55 3.74
N ALA A 79 14.58 -0.12 4.10
CA ALA A 79 13.63 0.34 3.11
C ALA A 79 14.25 1.54 2.39
N LYS A 80 14.30 1.43 1.09
CA LYS A 80 14.47 2.63 0.28
C LYS A 80 13.17 3.42 0.45
N GLN A 81 13.23 4.49 1.19
CA GLN A 81 12.18 5.49 1.22
C GLN A 81 12.48 6.53 0.16
N SER A 82 11.47 6.90 -0.57
CA SER A 82 11.56 8.03 -1.50
C SER A 82 11.37 9.31 -0.72
N ASN A 83 12.16 10.34 -1.04
CA ASN A 83 11.87 11.68 -0.55
C ASN A 83 10.68 12.24 -1.32
N VAL A 84 9.78 12.86 -0.60
CA VAL A 84 8.60 13.54 -1.14
C VAL A 84 8.71 15.02 -0.82
N GLU A 85 8.72 15.84 -1.84
CA GLU A 85 8.70 17.29 -1.72
C GLU A 85 7.37 17.82 -2.22
N ILE A 86 6.71 18.63 -1.40
CA ILE A 86 5.42 19.26 -1.73
C ILE A 86 5.59 20.77 -1.76
N THR A 87 5.23 21.36 -2.88
CA THR A 87 5.31 22.81 -3.09
C THR A 87 3.94 23.36 -3.43
N VAL A 88 3.52 24.41 -2.73
CA VAL A 88 2.29 25.15 -3.08
C VAL A 88 2.49 25.84 -4.42
N VAL A 89 1.53 25.67 -5.33
CA VAL A 89 1.53 26.30 -6.65
C VAL A 89 0.21 27.07 -6.86
N GLU A 90 0.23 28.08 -7.69
CA GLU A 90 -0.93 28.91 -7.93
C GLU A 90 -2.02 28.14 -8.72
N ASN A 91 -1.59 27.37 -9.73
CA ASN A 91 -2.48 26.58 -10.58
C ASN A 91 -1.81 25.27 -11.00
N ALA A 92 -2.64 24.26 -11.32
CA ALA A 92 -2.19 23.09 -12.08
C ALA A 92 -2.33 23.37 -13.60
N PRO A 93 -1.57 22.65 -14.45
CA PRO A 93 -1.64 22.84 -15.91
C PRO A 93 -2.84 22.16 -16.57
N PHE A 94 -3.84 21.76 -15.80
CA PHE A 94 -5.04 21.06 -16.27
C PHE A 94 -6.24 21.38 -15.38
N GLU A 95 -7.45 21.13 -15.90
CA GLU A 95 -8.68 21.22 -15.14
C GLU A 95 -8.94 19.94 -14.36
N PRO A 96 -9.30 20.01 -13.05
CA PRO A 96 -9.60 18.82 -12.28
C PRO A 96 -10.85 18.11 -12.79
N LYS A 97 -10.77 16.78 -12.92
CA LYS A 97 -11.92 15.95 -13.30
C LYS A 97 -12.77 15.64 -12.07
N TYR A 98 -13.74 16.48 -11.73
CA TYR A 98 -14.72 16.17 -10.68
C TYR A 98 -16.14 16.26 -11.24
N LYS A 99 -17.04 15.49 -10.64
CA LYS A 99 -18.45 15.57 -11.00
C LYS A 99 -19.09 16.75 -10.26
N GLU A 100 -19.57 17.74 -10.97
CA GLU A 100 -20.29 18.89 -10.40
C GLU A 100 -21.50 18.49 -9.57
N GLU A 101 -22.14 17.38 -9.94
CA GLU A 101 -23.31 16.81 -9.26
C GLU A 101 -23.08 16.45 -7.78
N LEU A 102 -21.84 16.25 -7.37
CA LEU A 102 -21.47 15.95 -5.97
C LEU A 102 -21.25 17.20 -5.12
N CYS A 103 -21.34 18.38 -5.70
CA CYS A 103 -21.08 19.61 -5.01
C CYS A 103 -22.38 20.29 -4.58
N ILE A 104 -22.75 20.06 -3.35
CA ILE A 104 -23.91 20.70 -2.72
C ILE A 104 -23.51 22.09 -2.25
N GLY A 105 -23.77 23.10 -3.09
CA GLY A 105 -23.79 24.52 -2.77
C GLY A 105 -22.58 25.09 -2.00
N GLY A 106 -22.00 26.17 -2.49
CA GLY A 106 -20.96 26.93 -1.82
C GLY A 106 -19.80 27.30 -2.76
N GLU A 107 -19.06 28.32 -2.38
CA GLU A 107 -17.80 28.66 -3.03
C GLU A 107 -16.79 27.54 -2.75
N ARG A 108 -16.08 27.10 -3.80
CA ARG A 108 -15.01 26.11 -3.69
C ARG A 108 -13.68 26.83 -3.56
N GLU A 109 -12.95 26.48 -2.55
CA GLU A 109 -11.55 26.88 -2.44
C GLU A 109 -10.69 25.69 -2.88
N LEU A 110 -9.96 25.88 -3.99
CA LEU A 110 -8.99 24.91 -4.47
C LEU A 110 -7.58 25.39 -4.12
N THR A 111 -6.83 24.52 -3.49
CA THR A 111 -5.41 24.73 -3.25
C THR A 111 -4.62 23.69 -4.04
N TRP A 112 -3.73 24.18 -4.90
CA TRP A 112 -2.88 23.29 -5.68
C TRP A 112 -1.50 23.13 -5.06
N LYS A 113 -1.01 21.90 -5.09
CA LYS A 113 0.34 21.56 -4.65
C LYS A 113 1.00 20.66 -5.69
N LYS A 114 2.23 21.00 -6.05
CA LYS A 114 3.08 20.13 -6.87
C LYS A 114 3.78 19.13 -5.95
N ILE A 115 3.80 17.85 -6.35
CA ILE A 115 4.44 16.76 -5.63
C ILE A 115 5.60 16.25 -6.46
N ASN A 116 6.80 16.28 -5.90
CA ASN A 116 7.99 15.67 -6.48
C ASN A 116 8.40 14.46 -5.64
N VAL A 117 8.70 13.35 -6.30
CA VAL A 117 9.11 12.10 -5.65
C VAL A 117 10.39 11.62 -6.32
N ASP A 118 11.46 11.41 -5.56
CA ASP A 118 12.78 11.02 -6.08
C ASP A 118 12.94 9.51 -6.32
N GLY A 119 11.94 8.71 -5.96
CA GLY A 119 11.94 7.26 -6.16
C GLY A 119 10.54 6.65 -6.07
N GLY A 120 10.40 5.41 -6.51
CA GLY A 120 9.12 4.67 -6.47
C GLY A 120 8.92 3.82 -5.21
N TYR A 121 9.68 4.08 -4.14
CA TYR A 121 9.69 3.25 -2.94
C TYR A 121 8.87 3.87 -1.81
N GLY A 122 8.20 3.01 -1.03
CA GLY A 122 7.43 3.44 0.13
C GLY A 122 6.16 4.22 -0.21
N PHE A 123 5.78 5.09 0.71
CA PHE A 123 4.55 5.88 0.62
C PHE A 123 4.84 7.35 0.87
N ALA A 124 4.18 8.20 0.10
CA ALA A 124 3.98 9.60 0.46
C ALA A 124 2.94 9.64 1.59
N GLU A 125 3.31 10.19 2.73
CA GLU A 125 2.40 10.42 3.86
C GLU A 125 1.97 11.89 3.83
N ILE A 126 0.68 12.12 3.65
CA ILE A 126 0.11 13.42 3.38
C ILE A 126 -0.88 13.77 4.48
N ASP A 127 -0.54 14.78 5.28
CA ASP A 127 -1.48 15.40 6.19
C ASP A 127 -2.11 16.62 5.50
N TYR A 128 -3.41 16.64 5.41
CA TYR A 128 -4.14 17.76 4.82
C TYR A 128 -5.41 18.07 5.62
N VAL A 129 -5.93 19.26 5.41
CA VAL A 129 -7.23 19.68 5.94
C VAL A 129 -8.08 20.09 4.75
N GLY A 130 -9.25 19.50 4.62
CA GLY A 130 -10.16 19.72 3.52
C GLY A 130 -11.20 18.60 3.45
N ASP A 131 -12.15 18.71 2.55
CA ASP A 131 -13.18 17.68 2.39
C ASP A 131 -12.69 16.53 1.52
N VAL A 132 -12.01 16.84 0.43
CA VAL A 132 -11.49 15.89 -0.55
C VAL A 132 -10.09 16.31 -1.01
N ALA A 133 -9.20 15.36 -1.16
CA ALA A 133 -7.94 15.53 -1.85
C ALA A 133 -7.87 14.60 -3.06
N GLN A 134 -7.29 15.07 -4.14
CA GLN A 134 -7.08 14.30 -5.37
C GLN A 134 -5.65 14.48 -5.85
N ILE A 135 -5.02 13.39 -6.27
CA ILE A 135 -3.70 13.43 -6.89
C ILE A 135 -3.79 13.04 -8.35
N TYR A 136 -3.23 13.90 -9.16
CA TYR A 136 -3.10 13.73 -10.60
C TYR A 136 -1.63 13.49 -10.94
N ALA A 137 -1.37 12.52 -11.79
CA ALA A 137 -0.05 12.24 -12.34
C ALA A 137 -0.13 12.28 -13.86
N ASP A 138 0.63 13.15 -14.51
CA ASP A 138 0.57 13.43 -15.95
C ASP A 138 -0.86 13.78 -16.44
N GLY A 139 -1.62 14.49 -15.60
CA GLY A 139 -3.00 14.90 -15.89
C GLY A 139 -4.07 13.82 -15.67
N GLU A 140 -3.71 12.62 -15.24
CA GLU A 140 -4.65 11.56 -14.91
C GLU A 140 -4.83 11.41 -13.40
N LEU A 141 -6.07 11.27 -12.93
CA LEU A 141 -6.38 11.03 -11.53
C LEU A 141 -5.85 9.64 -11.12
N VAL A 142 -4.91 9.60 -10.16
CA VAL A 142 -4.26 8.37 -9.72
C VAL A 142 -4.60 7.98 -8.28
N ALA A 143 -5.03 8.93 -7.48
CA ALA A 143 -5.47 8.70 -6.10
C ALA A 143 -6.42 9.80 -5.65
N ASP A 144 -7.36 9.46 -4.78
CA ASP A 144 -8.27 10.37 -4.12
C ASP A 144 -8.52 9.94 -2.68
N ASP A 145 -8.87 10.88 -1.83
CA ASP A 145 -9.20 10.64 -0.43
C ASP A 145 -10.27 11.61 0.06
N TYR A 146 -11.15 11.09 0.92
CA TYR A 146 -12.12 11.89 1.69
C TYR A 146 -11.57 12.07 3.10
N TYR A 147 -11.35 13.30 3.51
CA TYR A 147 -10.75 13.61 4.80
C TYR A 147 -11.58 13.06 5.97
N TYR A 148 -10.94 12.24 6.79
CA TYR A 148 -11.53 11.64 8.00
C TYR A 148 -10.59 11.70 9.22
N GLY A 149 -9.65 12.65 9.20
CA GLY A 149 -8.75 12.93 10.33
C GLY A 149 -7.56 11.99 10.44
N LYS A 150 -7.14 11.37 9.34
CA LYS A 150 -5.95 10.49 9.30
C LYS A 150 -5.01 10.90 8.17
N THR A 151 -3.72 10.63 8.37
CA THR A 151 -2.70 10.75 7.34
C THR A 151 -3.04 9.89 6.14
N TRP A 152 -3.11 10.49 4.98
CA TRP A 152 -3.31 9.79 3.72
C TRP A 152 -2.00 9.21 3.22
N ARG A 153 -1.99 7.91 2.87
CA ARG A 153 -0.80 7.20 2.41
C ARG A 153 -0.94 6.83 0.94
N VAL A 154 -0.11 7.42 0.10
CA VAL A 154 -0.12 7.20 -1.35
C VAL A 154 1.17 6.50 -1.77
N PRO A 155 1.11 5.35 -2.48
CA PRO A 155 2.32 4.67 -2.94
C PRO A 155 3.18 5.56 -3.84
N CYS A 156 4.45 5.80 -3.48
CA CYS A 156 5.37 6.62 -4.28
C CYS A 156 5.52 6.14 -5.72
N LYS A 157 5.39 4.83 -5.97
CA LYS A 157 5.43 4.26 -7.33
C LYS A 157 4.37 4.80 -8.29
N LEU A 158 3.26 5.32 -7.77
CA LEU A 158 2.21 5.94 -8.60
C LEU A 158 2.62 7.33 -9.08
N LEU A 159 3.55 7.96 -8.37
CA LEU A 159 3.94 9.35 -8.52
C LEU A 159 5.34 9.50 -9.17
N TYR A 160 6.22 8.53 -8.94
CA TYR A 160 7.60 8.58 -9.38
C TYR A 160 7.74 8.70 -10.90
N GLY A 161 8.58 9.63 -11.34
CA GLY A 161 8.87 9.88 -12.75
C GLY A 161 7.74 10.59 -13.51
N LYS A 162 6.73 11.09 -12.80
CA LYS A 162 5.57 11.79 -13.36
C LYS A 162 5.46 13.22 -12.87
N GLU A 163 4.77 14.04 -13.60
CA GLU A 163 4.40 15.38 -13.16
C GLU A 163 3.13 15.30 -12.30
N CYS A 164 3.29 15.48 -10.98
CA CYS A 164 2.22 15.23 -10.02
C CYS A 164 1.73 16.51 -9.36
N TYR A 165 0.39 16.60 -9.23
CA TYR A 165 -0.32 17.67 -8.54
C TYR A 165 -1.40 17.10 -7.61
N MET A 166 -1.58 17.76 -6.47
CA MET A 166 -2.65 17.48 -5.51
C MET A 166 -3.52 18.71 -5.36
#